data_333adefc9206dfd301085dfaabe82848
#
_entry.id   333adefc9206dfd301085dfaabe82848
#
_cell.length_a   1.000
_cell.length_b   1.000
_cell.length_c   1.000
_cell.angle_alpha   90.00
_cell.angle_beta   90.00
_cell.angle_gamma   90.00
#
_symmetry.space_group_name_H-M   'P 1'
#
loop_
_entity.id
_entity.type
_entity.pdbx_description
1 polymer ?
#
loop_
_entity_poly.entity_id
_entity_poly.type
_entity_poly.pdbx_seq_one_letter_code
_entity_poly.pdbx_strand_id
1 'polypeptide(L)'
;MKQKVIATYESTPYTSRAFKASSPLRLEAISALFGFKSKALGSCRVLELGCSFGANIIYAALNAPSAEFVGIDISPAHIQKAQKIAKHIGAKNLEFLEADICEIIADERALKSLGKFDYIIAHGLYSWVDDRVKDALFMLISKTLSQNGLAYVSFNAYPGWKQRDILRDLMLFSTSHLERDDERLSRAKSVLKALLAYANSFDENSEQRAVFSKAFLEHAKDICELYDDFYLMHEHFELSNDPKYLSQFVTHASKFDLAYLLDSSLSASFFDARNQVLLRPSLSERIKAEQYSDFLSMRCFRAAILSHSKLAKAHESALLGRLEDLELKSVYYRGDFDIARHEITAKNGSVVLNTSAKALAQALNNFYPSFASISELADAINTEHKSICALLLQLVFIGAVEISAKKLEFPAYEKGKTRLKESLRGYLEYFATTSKPKISLAGYMGEILSLEPYEAHLALLFDGKRDIKELCDDFISYLEKNNIDLKDEQKGLFGLRKDYDFMLNYTKQIAKTLQNSGFFEKIE
;
A
#
# COMPACT_ATOMS: atom_id res chain seq x y z
N MET A 1 -21.05 -0.91 22.91
CA MET A 1 -20.03 -1.42 21.99
C MET A 1 -19.23 -0.27 21.36
N LYS A 2 -19.83 0.73 20.69
CA LYS A 2 -19.20 1.91 20.06
C LYS A 2 -18.16 2.59 20.96
N GLN A 3 -18.53 3.00 22.20
CA GLN A 3 -17.61 3.67 23.13
C GLN A 3 -16.40 2.80 23.53
N LYS A 4 -16.56 1.49 23.66
CA LYS A 4 -15.48 0.57 23.99
C LYS A 4 -14.49 0.44 22.82
N VAL A 5 -14.99 0.38 21.59
CA VAL A 5 -14.16 0.36 20.35
C VAL A 5 -13.36 1.66 20.25
N ILE A 6 -14.02 2.82 20.39
CA ILE A 6 -13.35 4.14 20.38
C ILE A 6 -12.25 4.20 21.45
N ALA A 7 -12.55 3.79 22.69
CA ALA A 7 -11.58 3.82 23.78
C ALA A 7 -10.35 2.95 23.50
N THR A 8 -10.50 1.77 22.89
CA THR A 8 -9.38 0.90 22.50
C THR A 8 -8.49 1.57 21.46
N TYR A 9 -9.06 2.18 20.42
CA TYR A 9 -8.30 2.91 19.39
C TYR A 9 -7.62 4.17 19.92
N GLU A 10 -8.20 4.84 20.91
CA GLU A 10 -7.63 6.07 21.50
C GLU A 10 -6.55 5.78 22.54
N SER A 11 -6.63 4.68 23.29
CA SER A 11 -5.63 4.30 24.30
C SER A 11 -4.29 3.92 23.67
N THR A 12 -4.32 3.31 22.49
CA THR A 12 -3.13 2.85 21.77
C THR A 12 -3.25 3.28 20.30
N PRO A 13 -2.99 4.57 19.97
CA PRO A 13 -3.29 5.10 18.65
C PRO A 13 -2.34 4.56 17.57
N TYR A 14 -2.90 4.01 16.51
CA TYR A 14 -2.20 3.44 15.36
C TYR A 14 -1.44 4.50 14.55
N THR A 15 -0.15 4.26 14.23
CA THR A 15 0.53 5.10 13.23
C THR A 15 -0.10 4.82 11.87
N SER A 16 -0.86 5.78 11.35
CA SER A 16 -1.50 5.64 10.04
C SER A 16 -0.44 5.55 8.94
N ARG A 17 -0.63 4.62 8.00
CA ARG A 17 0.32 4.35 6.92
C ARG A 17 -0.35 4.49 5.57
N ALA A 18 0.45 4.81 4.55
CA ALA A 18 0.03 4.69 3.16
C ALA A 18 0.14 3.22 2.70
N PHE A 19 -0.81 2.79 1.88
CA PHE A 19 -0.85 1.45 1.33
C PHE A 19 -0.93 1.51 -0.20
N LYS A 20 0.14 1.14 -0.87
CA LYS A 20 0.24 1.16 -2.33
C LYS A 20 -0.92 0.41 -3.02
N ALA A 21 -1.38 -0.70 -2.42
CA ALA A 21 -2.46 -1.50 -2.97
C ALA A 21 -3.82 -0.77 -3.01
N SER A 22 -4.07 0.15 -2.07
CA SER A 22 -5.29 0.96 -2.00
C SER A 22 -5.17 2.33 -2.65
N SER A 23 -3.97 2.69 -3.16
CA SER A 23 -3.72 3.99 -3.77
C SER A 23 -4.73 4.31 -4.88
N PRO A 24 -5.37 5.49 -4.88
CA PRO A 24 -6.23 5.91 -6.00
C PRO A 24 -5.52 5.89 -7.36
N LEU A 25 -4.20 6.16 -7.40
CA LEU A 25 -3.37 6.05 -8.61
C LEU A 25 -3.32 4.62 -9.15
N ARG A 26 -3.19 3.64 -8.25
CA ARG A 26 -3.22 2.24 -8.64
C ARG A 26 -4.60 1.81 -9.13
N LEU A 27 -5.66 2.27 -8.48
CA LEU A 27 -7.03 1.98 -8.93
C LEU A 27 -7.32 2.61 -10.30
N GLU A 28 -6.85 3.85 -10.54
CA GLU A 28 -6.92 4.51 -11.85
C GLU A 28 -6.16 3.70 -12.92
N ALA A 29 -4.94 3.24 -12.62
CA ALA A 29 -4.14 2.45 -13.56
C ALA A 29 -4.79 1.10 -13.88
N ILE A 30 -5.35 0.41 -12.89
CA ILE A 30 -6.13 -0.81 -13.08
C ILE A 30 -7.38 -0.52 -13.91
N SER A 31 -8.10 0.57 -13.63
CA SER A 31 -9.24 0.99 -14.43
C SER A 31 -8.87 1.23 -15.91
N ALA A 32 -7.74 1.88 -16.16
CA ALA A 32 -7.26 2.13 -17.51
C ALA A 32 -6.87 0.83 -18.23
N LEU A 33 -6.16 -0.08 -17.55
CA LEU A 33 -5.74 -1.37 -18.12
C LEU A 33 -6.93 -2.27 -18.48
N PHE A 34 -7.99 -2.28 -17.66
CA PHE A 34 -9.17 -3.11 -17.86
C PHE A 34 -10.31 -2.39 -18.60
N GLY A 35 -10.11 -1.15 -19.02
CA GLY A 35 -11.08 -0.37 -19.80
C GLY A 35 -12.32 0.08 -19.01
N PHE A 36 -12.29 0.12 -17.67
CA PHE A 36 -13.47 0.44 -16.84
C PHE A 36 -13.94 1.88 -16.95
N LYS A 37 -13.09 2.79 -17.47
CA LYS A 37 -13.40 4.21 -17.68
C LYS A 37 -13.84 4.93 -16.39
N SER A 38 -13.18 4.60 -15.27
CA SER A 38 -13.33 5.39 -14.04
C SER A 38 -12.82 6.81 -14.28
N LYS A 39 -13.31 7.76 -13.48
CA LYS A 39 -12.91 9.16 -13.62
C LYS A 39 -11.43 9.35 -13.27
N ALA A 40 -10.73 10.14 -14.06
CA ALA A 40 -9.30 10.40 -13.86
C ALA A 40 -9.02 11.06 -12.50
N LEU A 41 -7.91 10.67 -11.85
CA LEU A 41 -7.55 11.14 -10.51
C LEU A 41 -7.46 12.68 -10.41
N GLY A 42 -7.09 13.36 -11.48
CA GLY A 42 -7.02 14.83 -11.50
C GLY A 42 -8.38 15.56 -11.37
N SER A 43 -9.52 14.85 -11.37
CA SER A 43 -10.86 15.46 -11.29
C SER A 43 -11.87 14.59 -10.53
N CYS A 44 -11.41 13.55 -9.84
CA CYS A 44 -12.27 12.59 -9.15
C CYS A 44 -12.59 13.02 -7.71
N ARG A 45 -13.51 12.26 -7.10
CA ARG A 45 -13.75 12.27 -5.66
C ARG A 45 -13.35 10.93 -5.04
N VAL A 46 -12.58 10.99 -3.97
CA VAL A 46 -12.07 9.82 -3.24
C VAL A 46 -12.62 9.82 -1.82
N LEU A 47 -13.11 8.67 -1.36
CA LEU A 47 -13.56 8.46 0.01
C LEU A 47 -12.71 7.38 0.67
N GLU A 48 -12.21 7.62 1.87
CA GLU A 48 -11.62 6.59 2.72
C GLU A 48 -12.48 6.38 3.98
N LEU A 49 -12.88 5.13 4.22
CA LEU A 49 -13.66 4.68 5.38
C LEU A 49 -12.73 3.99 6.38
N GLY A 50 -12.70 4.47 7.63
CA GLY A 50 -11.72 4.08 8.64
C GLY A 50 -10.36 4.74 8.38
N CYS A 51 -10.34 6.04 8.10
CA CYS A 51 -9.13 6.75 7.63
C CYS A 51 -8.09 7.00 8.72
N SER A 52 -8.39 6.79 10.00
CA SER A 52 -7.50 7.08 11.13
C SER A 52 -6.91 8.51 11.02
N PHE A 53 -5.59 8.68 11.00
CA PHE A 53 -4.92 9.98 10.86
C PHE A 53 -4.75 10.42 9.39
N GLY A 54 -5.28 9.68 8.43
CA GLY A 54 -5.36 10.07 7.01
C GLY A 54 -4.12 9.83 6.17
N ALA A 55 -3.09 9.13 6.66
CA ALA A 55 -1.85 8.93 5.90
C ALA A 55 -2.08 8.32 4.51
N ASN A 56 -3.07 7.44 4.39
CA ASN A 56 -3.33 6.70 3.16
C ASN A 56 -3.92 7.57 2.02
N ILE A 57 -4.49 8.75 2.33
CA ILE A 57 -5.03 9.67 1.32
C ILE A 57 -4.33 11.03 1.27
N ILE A 58 -3.59 11.43 2.32
CA ILE A 58 -2.89 12.73 2.36
C ILE A 58 -1.92 12.87 1.18
N TYR A 59 -1.04 11.89 0.95
CA TYR A 59 -0.06 11.95 -0.14
C TYR A 59 -0.74 12.04 -1.51
N ALA A 60 -1.86 11.35 -1.69
CA ALA A 60 -2.63 11.36 -2.95
C ALA A 60 -3.29 12.73 -3.17
N ALA A 61 -3.84 13.34 -2.11
CA ALA A 61 -4.42 14.68 -2.15
C ALA A 61 -3.38 15.75 -2.56
N LEU A 62 -2.16 15.67 -2.03
CA LEU A 62 -1.07 16.58 -2.38
C LEU A 62 -0.59 16.43 -3.83
N ASN A 63 -0.68 15.22 -4.40
CA ASN A 63 -0.30 14.92 -5.78
C ASN A 63 -1.45 15.09 -6.80
N ALA A 64 -2.68 15.34 -6.33
CA ALA A 64 -3.86 15.55 -7.17
C ALA A 64 -4.69 16.74 -6.66
N PRO A 65 -4.18 17.99 -6.75
CA PRO A 65 -4.77 19.16 -6.10
C PRO A 65 -6.17 19.55 -6.64
N SER A 66 -6.56 19.06 -7.82
CA SER A 66 -7.88 19.29 -8.42
C SER A 66 -8.90 18.19 -8.14
N ALA A 67 -8.51 17.11 -7.46
CA ALA A 67 -9.41 16.08 -6.97
C ALA A 67 -9.88 16.41 -5.54
N GLU A 68 -10.99 15.82 -5.13
CA GLU A 68 -11.53 15.98 -3.77
C GLU A 68 -11.33 14.70 -2.97
N PHE A 69 -10.85 14.81 -1.74
CA PHE A 69 -10.61 13.69 -0.84
C PHE A 69 -11.41 13.86 0.44
N VAL A 70 -12.07 12.79 0.88
CA VAL A 70 -12.83 12.73 2.13
C VAL A 70 -12.37 11.52 2.93
N GLY A 71 -12.00 11.72 4.18
CA GLY A 71 -11.70 10.66 5.14
C GLY A 71 -12.76 10.60 6.22
N ILE A 72 -13.29 9.42 6.52
CA ILE A 72 -14.27 9.20 7.59
C ILE A 72 -13.69 8.23 8.60
N ASP A 73 -13.79 8.58 9.89
CA ASP A 73 -13.46 7.69 11.01
C ASP A 73 -14.43 7.91 12.16
N ILE A 74 -14.64 6.86 12.97
CA ILE A 74 -15.54 6.92 14.12
C ILE A 74 -14.89 7.57 15.35
N SER A 75 -13.55 7.66 15.41
CA SER A 75 -12.80 8.22 16.53
C SER A 75 -12.67 9.74 16.41
N PRO A 76 -13.26 10.51 17.38
CA PRO A 76 -13.08 11.96 17.43
C PRO A 76 -11.61 12.39 17.52
N ALA A 77 -10.80 11.67 18.32
CA ALA A 77 -9.39 11.98 18.51
C ALA A 77 -8.57 11.78 17.23
N HIS A 78 -8.86 10.72 16.45
CA HIS A 78 -8.23 10.48 15.16
C HIS A 78 -8.55 11.61 14.18
N ILE A 79 -9.82 11.97 14.05
CA ILE A 79 -10.26 13.02 13.13
C ILE A 79 -9.69 14.39 13.50
N GLN A 80 -9.73 14.78 14.79
CA GLN A 80 -9.11 16.04 15.23
C GLN A 80 -7.60 16.09 14.91
N LYS A 81 -6.92 14.96 15.06
CA LYS A 81 -5.49 14.88 14.74
C LYS A 81 -5.25 14.92 13.24
N ALA A 82 -6.05 14.19 12.43
CA ALA A 82 -6.00 14.21 10.98
C ALA A 82 -6.22 15.62 10.42
N GLN A 83 -7.21 16.35 10.92
CA GLN A 83 -7.49 17.74 10.56
C GLN A 83 -6.31 18.67 10.89
N LYS A 84 -5.68 18.51 12.07
CA LYS A 84 -4.48 19.28 12.45
C LYS A 84 -3.30 19.00 11.52
N ILE A 85 -3.09 17.73 11.17
CA ILE A 85 -2.03 17.31 10.23
C ILE A 85 -2.30 17.91 8.84
N ALA A 86 -3.52 17.74 8.30
CA ALA A 86 -3.89 18.28 6.99
C ALA A 86 -3.72 19.81 6.91
N LYS A 87 -4.09 20.53 7.97
CA LYS A 87 -3.89 21.97 8.10
C LYS A 87 -2.41 22.35 8.10
N HIS A 88 -1.57 21.62 8.88
CA HIS A 88 -0.13 21.85 8.95
C HIS A 88 0.54 21.66 7.59
N ILE A 89 0.16 20.59 6.89
CA ILE A 89 0.69 20.21 5.57
C ILE A 89 0.19 21.16 4.47
N GLY A 90 -0.95 21.84 4.69
CA GLY A 90 -1.56 22.73 3.70
C GLY A 90 -2.42 22.00 2.65
N ALA A 91 -2.91 20.79 2.92
CA ALA A 91 -3.81 20.05 2.05
C ALA A 91 -5.21 20.72 2.02
N LYS A 92 -5.54 21.40 0.91
CA LYS A 92 -6.78 22.20 0.78
C LYS A 92 -7.95 21.42 0.20
N ASN A 93 -7.70 20.30 -0.45
CA ASN A 93 -8.66 19.45 -1.16
C ASN A 93 -8.98 18.17 -0.38
N LEU A 94 -8.75 18.18 0.94
CA LEU A 94 -8.90 17.03 1.83
C LEU A 94 -9.74 17.43 3.05
N GLU A 95 -10.83 16.70 3.28
CA GLU A 95 -11.72 16.86 4.41
C GLU A 95 -11.72 15.59 5.28
N PHE A 96 -11.78 15.76 6.60
CA PHE A 96 -11.91 14.67 7.57
C PHE A 96 -13.16 14.85 8.40
N LEU A 97 -14.01 13.80 8.43
CA LEU A 97 -15.31 13.78 9.08
C LEU A 97 -15.37 12.70 10.17
N GLU A 98 -15.75 13.10 11.37
CA GLU A 98 -16.13 12.17 12.43
C GLU A 98 -17.55 11.66 12.15
N ALA A 99 -17.68 10.36 11.84
CA ALA A 99 -18.99 9.76 11.61
C ALA A 99 -18.98 8.24 11.78
N ASP A 100 -20.12 7.70 12.19
CA ASP A 100 -20.42 6.28 12.21
C ASP A 100 -21.10 5.88 10.89
N ILE A 101 -20.53 4.91 10.18
CA ILE A 101 -21.07 4.40 8.91
C ILE A 101 -22.52 3.95 9.05
N CYS A 102 -22.88 3.32 10.19
CA CYS A 102 -24.25 2.89 10.44
C CYS A 102 -25.22 4.07 10.61
N GLU A 103 -24.78 5.17 11.23
CA GLU A 103 -25.57 6.38 11.38
C GLU A 103 -25.75 7.09 10.02
N ILE A 104 -24.69 7.15 9.19
CA ILE A 104 -24.79 7.71 7.82
C ILE A 104 -25.83 6.97 6.99
N ILE A 105 -25.84 5.63 7.04
CA ILE A 105 -26.79 4.81 6.27
C ILE A 105 -28.22 4.95 6.78
N ALA A 106 -28.41 5.19 8.08
CA ALA A 106 -29.72 5.39 8.69
C ALA A 106 -30.32 6.79 8.41
N ASP A 107 -29.51 7.78 8.05
CA ASP A 107 -29.92 9.15 7.73
C ASP A 107 -29.79 9.44 6.24
N GLU A 108 -30.92 9.49 5.52
CA GLU A 108 -30.93 9.81 4.08
C GLU A 108 -30.33 11.19 3.75
N ARG A 109 -30.40 12.17 4.66
CA ARG A 109 -29.82 13.51 4.45
C ARG A 109 -28.29 13.44 4.54
N ALA A 110 -27.76 12.75 5.54
CA ALA A 110 -26.34 12.52 5.70
C ALA A 110 -25.78 11.77 4.47
N LEU A 111 -26.45 10.70 4.04
CA LEU A 111 -26.06 9.93 2.86
C LEU A 111 -26.10 10.78 1.57
N LYS A 112 -27.13 11.61 1.38
CA LYS A 112 -27.22 12.52 0.23
C LYS A 112 -26.13 13.59 0.24
N SER A 113 -25.76 14.13 1.40
CA SER A 113 -24.74 15.17 1.52
C SER A 113 -23.35 14.67 1.15
N LEU A 114 -23.03 13.39 1.35
CA LEU A 114 -21.78 12.79 0.89
C LEU A 114 -21.65 12.81 -0.63
N GLY A 115 -22.74 12.64 -1.35
CA GLY A 115 -22.75 12.57 -2.81
C GLY A 115 -22.13 11.27 -3.36
N LYS A 116 -21.53 11.36 -4.56
CA LYS A 116 -20.92 10.22 -5.24
C LYS A 116 -19.39 10.31 -5.21
N PHE A 117 -18.74 9.15 -5.15
CA PHE A 117 -17.29 9.02 -5.18
C PHE A 117 -16.85 8.11 -6.33
N ASP A 118 -15.75 8.44 -6.96
CA ASP A 118 -15.20 7.67 -8.06
C ASP A 118 -14.30 6.55 -7.54
N TYR A 119 -13.68 6.76 -6.38
CA TYR A 119 -12.90 5.77 -5.67
C TYR A 119 -13.31 5.75 -4.19
N ILE A 120 -13.58 4.55 -3.66
CA ILE A 120 -13.87 4.34 -2.24
C ILE A 120 -12.84 3.34 -1.70
N ILE A 121 -12.24 3.66 -0.56
CA ILE A 121 -11.20 2.86 0.09
C ILE A 121 -11.67 2.46 1.47
N ALA A 122 -11.61 1.16 1.78
CA ALA A 122 -11.79 0.61 3.12
C ALA A 122 -10.64 -0.36 3.40
N HIS A 123 -9.51 0.19 3.86
CA HIS A 123 -8.33 -0.62 4.18
C HIS A 123 -8.29 -0.95 5.67
N GLY A 124 -8.15 -2.25 5.99
CA GLY A 124 -8.07 -2.69 7.38
C GLY A 124 -9.34 -2.42 8.20
N LEU A 125 -10.53 -2.47 7.59
CA LEU A 125 -11.80 -2.22 8.27
C LEU A 125 -12.70 -3.47 8.33
N TYR A 126 -12.95 -4.11 7.18
CA TYR A 126 -13.97 -5.16 7.04
C TYR A 126 -13.84 -6.33 8.03
N SER A 127 -12.62 -6.81 8.30
CA SER A 127 -12.41 -7.94 9.21
C SER A 127 -12.49 -7.58 10.69
N TRP A 128 -12.46 -6.29 11.02
CA TRP A 128 -12.34 -5.78 12.39
C TRP A 128 -13.67 -5.26 12.98
N VAL A 129 -14.74 -5.34 12.21
CA VAL A 129 -16.05 -4.84 12.59
C VAL A 129 -17.10 -5.95 12.58
N ASP A 130 -18.19 -5.75 13.31
CA ASP A 130 -19.32 -6.69 13.36
C ASP A 130 -20.10 -6.72 12.03
N ASP A 131 -20.96 -7.74 11.85
CA ASP A 131 -21.71 -7.95 10.61
C ASP A 131 -22.63 -6.78 10.26
N ARG A 132 -23.19 -6.08 11.26
CA ARG A 132 -24.03 -4.88 11.04
C ARG A 132 -23.22 -3.76 10.38
N VAL A 133 -21.97 -3.55 10.84
CA VAL A 133 -21.10 -2.53 10.26
C VAL A 133 -20.59 -2.96 8.87
N LYS A 134 -20.36 -4.27 8.64
CA LYS A 134 -20.02 -4.80 7.31
C LYS A 134 -21.15 -4.60 6.31
N ASP A 135 -22.40 -4.85 6.72
CA ASP A 135 -23.58 -4.58 5.90
C ASP A 135 -23.70 -3.08 5.57
N ALA A 136 -23.57 -2.22 6.58
CA ALA A 136 -23.59 -0.77 6.42
C ALA A 136 -22.44 -0.28 5.49
N LEU A 137 -21.26 -0.85 5.60
CA LEU A 137 -20.11 -0.57 4.73
C LEU A 137 -20.44 -0.84 3.25
N PHE A 138 -20.94 -2.05 2.94
CA PHE A 138 -21.29 -2.39 1.56
C PHE A 138 -22.49 -1.58 1.04
N MET A 139 -23.47 -1.30 1.89
CA MET A 139 -24.58 -0.44 1.54
C MET A 139 -24.11 1.01 1.24
N LEU A 140 -23.21 1.56 2.06
CA LEU A 140 -22.62 2.88 1.82
C LEU A 140 -21.85 2.91 0.50
N ILE A 141 -20.99 1.92 0.25
CA ILE A 141 -20.27 1.78 -1.01
C ILE A 141 -21.25 1.75 -2.18
N SER A 142 -22.24 0.86 -2.16
CA SER A 142 -23.24 0.72 -3.23
C SER A 142 -24.02 2.03 -3.48
N LYS A 143 -24.37 2.75 -2.40
CA LYS A 143 -25.15 3.99 -2.49
C LYS A 143 -24.33 5.20 -2.93
N THR A 144 -23.02 5.25 -2.63
CA THR A 144 -22.17 6.43 -2.87
C THR A 144 -21.14 6.24 -4.00
N LEU A 145 -20.91 5.01 -4.47
CA LEU A 145 -20.04 4.75 -5.61
C LEU A 145 -20.66 5.34 -6.90
N SER A 146 -19.84 5.99 -7.72
CA SER A 146 -20.24 6.44 -9.06
C SER A 146 -20.41 5.24 -10.02
N GLN A 147 -21.04 5.45 -11.16
CA GLN A 147 -21.43 4.36 -12.08
C GLN A 147 -20.24 3.50 -12.52
N ASN A 148 -19.10 4.10 -12.80
CA ASN A 148 -17.85 3.42 -13.19
C ASN A 148 -16.79 3.50 -12.07
N GLY A 149 -17.23 3.79 -10.83
CA GLY A 149 -16.35 3.90 -9.69
C GLY A 149 -15.80 2.54 -9.25
N LEU A 150 -14.67 2.58 -8.56
CA LEU A 150 -14.03 1.41 -7.97
C LEU A 150 -13.98 1.53 -6.45
N ALA A 151 -14.36 0.46 -5.76
CA ALA A 151 -14.21 0.38 -4.32
C ALA A 151 -13.14 -0.66 -3.97
N TYR A 152 -12.16 -0.24 -3.19
CA TYR A 152 -11.15 -1.12 -2.62
C TYR A 152 -11.57 -1.51 -1.20
N VAL A 153 -11.64 -2.81 -0.94
CA VAL A 153 -11.93 -3.35 0.39
C VAL A 153 -10.93 -4.44 0.71
N SER A 154 -10.13 -4.23 1.74
CA SER A 154 -9.21 -5.27 2.21
C SER A 154 -9.83 -6.09 3.34
N PHE A 155 -9.43 -7.36 3.42
CA PHE A 155 -9.87 -8.25 4.48
C PHE A 155 -8.84 -9.35 4.78
N ASN A 156 -8.86 -9.81 6.03
CA ASN A 156 -8.11 -10.99 6.45
C ASN A 156 -8.72 -12.23 5.82
N ALA A 157 -7.90 -13.07 5.21
CA ALA A 157 -8.37 -14.15 4.37
C ALA A 157 -8.02 -15.54 4.92
N TYR A 158 -9.00 -16.42 4.87
CA TYR A 158 -8.77 -17.86 5.00
C TYR A 158 -8.29 -18.44 3.66
N PRO A 159 -7.47 -19.51 3.68
CA PRO A 159 -7.10 -20.36 4.84
C PRO A 159 -5.91 -19.84 5.66
N GLY A 160 -5.08 -18.95 5.13
CA GLY A 160 -3.82 -18.58 5.77
C GLY A 160 -3.97 -17.97 7.17
N TRP A 161 -5.03 -17.21 7.39
CA TRP A 161 -5.31 -16.61 8.70
C TRP A 161 -5.54 -17.66 9.81
N LYS A 162 -5.97 -18.90 9.48
CA LYS A 162 -6.13 -19.96 10.48
C LYS A 162 -4.85 -20.28 11.26
N GLN A 163 -3.70 -20.16 10.62
CA GLN A 163 -2.41 -20.32 11.32
C GLN A 163 -2.13 -19.17 12.29
N ARG A 164 -2.58 -17.95 11.94
CA ARG A 164 -2.45 -16.78 12.81
C ARG A 164 -3.43 -16.83 13.98
N ASP A 165 -4.63 -17.38 13.78
CA ASP A 165 -5.61 -17.59 14.85
C ASP A 165 -5.04 -18.44 15.98
N ILE A 166 -4.26 -19.48 15.68
CA ILE A 166 -3.62 -20.32 16.71
C ILE A 166 -2.72 -19.47 17.63
N LEU A 167 -1.89 -18.59 17.06
CA LEU A 167 -1.03 -17.69 17.85
C LEU A 167 -1.84 -16.66 18.61
N ARG A 168 -2.88 -16.10 17.98
CA ARG A 168 -3.80 -15.16 18.61
C ARG A 168 -4.50 -15.81 19.80
N ASP A 169 -5.04 -17.01 19.64
CA ASP A 169 -5.73 -17.74 20.70
C ASP A 169 -4.79 -18.03 21.87
N LEU A 170 -3.54 -18.45 21.58
CA LEU A 170 -2.51 -18.66 22.60
C LEU A 170 -2.22 -17.37 23.40
N MET A 171 -2.07 -16.24 22.69
CA MET A 171 -1.83 -14.94 23.34
C MET A 171 -3.04 -14.51 24.18
N LEU A 172 -4.24 -14.58 23.66
CA LEU A 172 -5.48 -14.22 24.39
C LEU A 172 -5.69 -15.13 25.60
N PHE A 173 -5.50 -16.44 25.46
CA PHE A 173 -5.62 -17.40 26.55
C PHE A 173 -4.62 -17.08 27.68
N SER A 174 -3.36 -16.86 27.32
CA SER A 174 -2.30 -16.62 28.31
C SER A 174 -2.38 -15.28 29.02
N THR A 175 -3.20 -14.34 28.50
CA THR A 175 -3.35 -12.97 29.02
C THR A 175 -4.76 -12.67 29.52
N SER A 176 -5.67 -13.64 29.52
CA SER A 176 -7.09 -13.46 29.85
C SER A 176 -7.37 -12.92 31.25
N HIS A 177 -6.43 -13.11 32.19
CA HIS A 177 -6.50 -12.67 33.59
C HIS A 177 -5.80 -11.32 33.85
N LEU A 178 -5.21 -10.70 32.81
CA LEU A 178 -4.49 -9.44 32.90
C LEU A 178 -5.35 -8.30 32.36
N GLU A 179 -5.35 -7.17 33.08
CA GLU A 179 -6.12 -5.98 32.70
C GLU A 179 -5.27 -4.93 31.96
N ARG A 180 -3.99 -4.83 32.32
CA ARG A 180 -3.09 -3.82 31.75
C ARG A 180 -2.48 -4.27 30.43
N ASP A 181 -2.52 -3.40 29.43
CA ASP A 181 -2.03 -3.70 28.08
C ASP A 181 -0.52 -3.98 28.03
N ASP A 182 0.30 -3.28 28.82
CA ASP A 182 1.74 -3.51 28.91
C ASP A 182 2.07 -4.91 29.50
N GLU A 183 1.31 -5.35 30.51
CA GLU A 183 1.44 -6.69 31.08
C GLU A 183 0.98 -7.77 30.10
N ARG A 184 -0.12 -7.54 29.39
CA ARG A 184 -0.64 -8.44 28.36
C ARG A 184 0.38 -8.63 27.24
N LEU A 185 0.96 -7.55 26.70
CA LEU A 185 1.98 -7.58 25.67
C LEU A 185 3.24 -8.32 26.12
N SER A 186 3.75 -7.99 27.31
CA SER A 186 4.92 -8.66 27.89
C SER A 186 4.68 -10.16 28.05
N ARG A 187 3.53 -10.55 28.59
CA ARG A 187 3.16 -11.96 28.78
C ARG A 187 3.01 -12.70 27.46
N ALA A 188 2.33 -12.11 26.48
CA ALA A 188 2.16 -12.69 25.15
C ALA A 188 3.52 -12.95 24.47
N LYS A 189 4.42 -11.97 24.44
CA LYS A 189 5.77 -12.15 23.91
C LYS A 189 6.55 -13.23 24.65
N SER A 190 6.42 -13.32 25.99
CA SER A 190 7.08 -14.36 26.78
C SER A 190 6.58 -15.76 26.43
N VAL A 191 5.28 -15.94 26.24
CA VAL A 191 4.69 -17.25 25.88
C VAL A 191 5.09 -17.65 24.47
N LEU A 192 5.12 -16.71 23.51
CA LEU A 192 5.59 -16.99 22.15
C LEU A 192 7.08 -17.35 22.12
N LYS A 193 7.93 -16.66 22.90
CA LYS A 193 9.34 -17.04 23.05
C LYS A 193 9.51 -18.45 23.63
N ALA A 194 8.69 -18.83 24.61
CA ALA A 194 8.68 -20.18 25.16
C ALA A 194 8.25 -21.23 24.12
N LEU A 195 7.22 -20.91 23.29
CA LEU A 195 6.79 -21.75 22.17
C LEU A 195 7.93 -21.94 21.15
N LEU A 196 8.62 -20.86 20.78
CA LEU A 196 9.76 -20.92 19.86
C LEU A 196 10.91 -21.75 20.42
N ALA A 197 11.25 -21.56 21.72
CA ALA A 197 12.29 -22.32 22.39
C ALA A 197 11.93 -23.81 22.43
N TYR A 198 10.69 -24.15 22.75
CA TYR A 198 10.18 -25.51 22.72
C TYR A 198 10.30 -26.14 21.33
N ALA A 199 9.79 -25.46 20.29
CA ALA A 199 9.88 -25.96 18.93
C ALA A 199 11.33 -26.14 18.45
N ASN A 200 12.25 -25.26 18.84
CA ASN A 200 13.67 -25.33 18.48
C ASN A 200 14.49 -26.32 19.33
N SER A 201 13.90 -26.90 20.40
CA SER A 201 14.56 -27.97 21.18
C SER A 201 14.54 -29.33 20.47
N PHE A 202 13.78 -29.46 19.38
CA PHE A 202 13.71 -30.69 18.60
C PHE A 202 14.60 -30.58 17.35
N ASP A 203 15.12 -31.72 16.89
CA ASP A 203 15.82 -31.79 15.60
C ASP A 203 14.89 -31.37 14.46
N GLU A 204 15.41 -30.63 13.50
CA GLU A 204 14.62 -30.07 12.38
C GLU A 204 13.82 -31.13 11.60
N ASN A 205 14.34 -32.37 11.52
CA ASN A 205 13.71 -33.47 10.81
C ASN A 205 12.90 -34.40 11.71
N SER A 206 12.73 -34.08 12.99
CA SER A 206 11.95 -34.90 13.94
C SER A 206 10.44 -34.75 13.70
N GLU A 207 9.66 -35.78 14.03
CA GLU A 207 8.21 -35.74 14.01
C GLU A 207 7.66 -34.65 14.93
N GLN A 208 8.29 -34.43 16.09
CA GLN A 208 7.90 -33.40 17.05
C GLN A 208 8.06 -31.98 16.44
N ARG A 209 9.16 -31.75 15.72
CA ARG A 209 9.41 -30.47 15.04
C ARG A 209 8.45 -30.26 13.88
N ALA A 210 8.08 -31.33 13.18
CA ALA A 210 7.18 -31.30 12.03
C ALA A 210 5.73 -30.85 12.36
N VAL A 211 5.34 -30.89 13.66
CA VAL A 211 4.05 -30.34 14.11
C VAL A 211 3.95 -28.82 13.82
N PHE A 212 5.09 -28.13 13.81
CA PHE A 212 5.15 -26.69 13.60
C PHE A 212 5.57 -26.37 12.17
N SER A 213 4.67 -25.76 11.39
CA SER A 213 5.04 -25.28 10.05
C SER A 213 6.08 -24.16 10.15
N LYS A 214 6.96 -24.06 9.15
CA LYS A 214 7.96 -22.99 9.06
C LYS A 214 7.29 -21.60 9.13
N ALA A 215 6.23 -21.38 8.34
CA ALA A 215 5.50 -20.10 8.31
C ALA A 215 4.88 -19.74 9.67
N PHE A 216 4.38 -20.71 10.43
CA PHE A 216 3.85 -20.50 11.77
C PHE A 216 4.93 -20.00 12.74
N LEU A 217 6.11 -20.63 12.71
CA LEU A 217 7.22 -20.23 13.59
C LEU A 217 7.85 -18.90 13.17
N GLU A 218 7.98 -18.64 11.87
CA GLU A 218 8.42 -17.34 11.37
C GLU A 218 7.46 -16.23 11.83
N HIS A 219 6.15 -16.44 11.74
CA HIS A 219 5.18 -15.46 12.22
C HIS A 219 5.27 -15.25 13.75
N ALA A 220 5.43 -16.32 14.54
CA ALA A 220 5.65 -16.20 15.99
C ALA A 220 6.94 -15.42 16.32
N LYS A 221 8.00 -15.61 15.53
CA LYS A 221 9.25 -14.86 15.63
C LYS A 221 9.06 -13.39 15.27
N ASP A 222 8.38 -13.08 14.17
CA ASP A 222 8.09 -11.72 13.74
C ASP A 222 7.31 -10.95 14.81
N ILE A 223 6.33 -11.59 15.47
CA ILE A 223 5.61 -11.01 16.60
C ILE A 223 6.56 -10.63 17.75
N CYS A 224 7.56 -11.46 18.03
CA CYS A 224 8.48 -11.21 19.14
C CYS A 224 9.54 -10.15 18.83
N GLU A 225 10.00 -10.05 17.58
CA GLU A 225 11.22 -9.35 17.21
C GLU A 225 10.99 -8.12 16.33
N LEU A 226 9.99 -8.16 15.42
CA LEU A 226 9.82 -7.14 14.40
C LEU A 226 8.62 -6.24 14.64
N TYR A 227 7.54 -6.76 15.25
CA TYR A 227 6.32 -5.98 15.41
C TYR A 227 6.39 -5.13 16.67
N ASP A 228 6.04 -3.85 16.52
CA ASP A 228 5.89 -2.96 17.65
C ASP A 228 4.66 -3.35 18.50
N ASP A 229 4.70 -3.02 19.78
CA ASP A 229 3.65 -3.34 20.76
C ASP A 229 2.26 -2.88 20.32
N PHE A 230 2.24 -1.83 19.62
CA PHE A 230 1.12 -1.16 19.07
C PHE A 230 0.44 -1.96 17.92
N TYR A 231 1.22 -2.46 16.94
CA TYR A 231 0.73 -3.36 15.90
C TYR A 231 0.13 -4.63 16.52
N LEU A 232 0.79 -5.17 17.57
CA LEU A 232 0.31 -6.38 18.24
C LEU A 232 -1.03 -6.18 18.93
N MET A 233 -1.26 -5.03 19.57
CA MET A 233 -2.54 -4.74 20.22
C MET A 233 -3.68 -4.76 19.21
N HIS A 234 -3.48 -4.15 18.04
CA HIS A 234 -4.52 -4.04 17.01
C HIS A 234 -4.69 -5.30 16.15
N GLU A 235 -3.63 -6.07 15.90
CA GLU A 235 -3.72 -7.28 15.07
C GLU A 235 -4.14 -8.52 15.86
N HIS A 236 -3.75 -8.62 17.14
CA HIS A 236 -3.94 -9.84 17.92
C HIS A 236 -4.81 -9.71 19.16
N PHE A 237 -4.99 -8.50 19.69
CA PHE A 237 -5.80 -8.29 20.91
C PHE A 237 -7.13 -7.59 20.65
N GLU A 238 -7.43 -7.21 19.41
CA GLU A 238 -8.75 -6.66 19.06
C GLU A 238 -9.87 -7.64 19.39
N LEU A 239 -11.02 -7.07 19.82
CA LEU A 239 -12.19 -7.86 20.22
C LEU A 239 -12.79 -8.65 19.06
N SER A 240 -12.74 -8.08 17.86
CA SER A 240 -13.29 -8.68 16.64
C SER A 240 -12.18 -8.91 15.63
N ASN A 241 -12.07 -10.12 15.13
CA ASN A 241 -11.36 -10.46 13.91
C ASN A 241 -12.17 -11.54 13.20
N ASP A 242 -12.66 -11.24 12.00
CA ASP A 242 -13.53 -12.12 11.24
C ASP A 242 -13.00 -12.30 9.80
N PRO A 243 -11.96 -13.14 9.63
CA PRO A 243 -11.43 -13.49 8.32
C PRO A 243 -12.47 -14.24 7.48
N LYS A 244 -12.43 -14.06 6.17
CA LYS A 244 -13.37 -14.70 5.23
C LYS A 244 -12.63 -15.47 4.15
N TYR A 245 -13.25 -16.51 3.63
CA TYR A 245 -12.90 -17.03 2.31
C TYR A 245 -13.32 -16.05 1.21
N LEU A 246 -12.61 -15.99 0.10
CA LEU A 246 -12.96 -15.13 -1.03
C LEU A 246 -14.41 -15.33 -1.47
N SER A 247 -14.86 -16.58 -1.57
CA SER A 247 -16.24 -16.94 -1.94
C SER A 247 -17.29 -16.35 -0.98
N GLN A 248 -17.01 -16.34 0.33
CA GLN A 248 -17.89 -15.76 1.34
C GLN A 248 -17.96 -14.23 1.21
N PHE A 249 -16.80 -13.58 1.01
CA PHE A 249 -16.71 -12.14 0.80
C PHE A 249 -17.48 -11.70 -0.45
N VAL A 250 -17.27 -12.39 -1.57
CA VAL A 250 -17.98 -12.12 -2.85
C VAL A 250 -19.49 -12.30 -2.70
N THR A 251 -19.91 -13.39 -2.03
CA THR A 251 -21.35 -13.65 -1.75
C THR A 251 -21.92 -12.52 -0.88
N HIS A 252 -21.18 -12.03 0.09
CA HIS A 252 -21.63 -10.93 0.94
C HIS A 252 -21.78 -9.63 0.14
N ALA A 253 -20.76 -9.23 -0.63
CA ALA A 253 -20.80 -8.03 -1.47
C ALA A 253 -21.96 -8.05 -2.48
N SER A 254 -22.25 -9.23 -3.07
CA SER A 254 -23.31 -9.38 -4.06
C SER A 254 -24.73 -9.07 -3.56
N LYS A 255 -24.98 -9.16 -2.24
CA LYS A 255 -26.27 -8.77 -1.63
C LYS A 255 -26.55 -7.27 -1.76
N PHE A 256 -25.52 -6.46 -2.04
CA PHE A 256 -25.57 -5.00 -2.14
C PHE A 256 -25.33 -4.49 -3.57
N ASP A 257 -25.55 -5.32 -4.60
CA ASP A 257 -25.26 -5.02 -6.01
C ASP A 257 -23.78 -4.67 -6.29
N LEU A 258 -22.89 -5.21 -5.47
CA LEU A 258 -21.44 -5.07 -5.66
C LEU A 258 -20.86 -6.38 -6.19
N ALA A 259 -20.14 -6.29 -7.30
CA ALA A 259 -19.41 -7.42 -7.89
C ALA A 259 -17.91 -7.29 -7.59
N TYR A 260 -17.29 -8.42 -7.25
CA TYR A 260 -15.84 -8.54 -7.19
C TYR A 260 -15.26 -8.53 -8.61
N LEU A 261 -14.42 -7.53 -8.90
CA LEU A 261 -13.74 -7.42 -10.17
C LEU A 261 -12.46 -8.24 -10.18
N LEU A 262 -11.55 -7.95 -9.27
CA LEU A 262 -10.23 -8.57 -9.14
C LEU A 262 -9.56 -8.13 -7.83
N ASP A 263 -8.41 -8.69 -7.51
CA ASP A 263 -7.56 -8.23 -6.41
C ASP A 263 -6.61 -7.12 -6.90
N SER A 264 -6.37 -6.10 -6.08
CA SER A 264 -5.40 -5.04 -6.39
C SER A 264 -3.98 -5.58 -6.59
N SER A 265 -3.64 -6.70 -5.94
CA SER A 265 -2.50 -7.53 -6.31
C SER A 265 -2.90 -8.44 -7.48
N LEU A 266 -2.64 -8.00 -8.71
CA LEU A 266 -3.12 -8.67 -9.91
C LEU A 266 -2.72 -10.15 -10.00
N SER A 267 -1.57 -10.53 -9.41
CA SER A 267 -1.16 -11.93 -9.30
C SER A 267 -2.17 -12.79 -8.55
N ALA A 268 -2.86 -12.22 -7.55
CA ALA A 268 -3.86 -12.96 -6.78
C ALA A 268 -5.10 -13.34 -7.61
N SER A 269 -5.36 -12.61 -8.71
CA SER A 269 -6.50 -12.87 -9.61
C SER A 269 -6.11 -13.60 -10.89
N PHE A 270 -4.85 -13.48 -11.34
CA PHE A 270 -4.45 -13.98 -12.67
C PHE A 270 -3.40 -15.09 -12.64
N PHE A 271 -2.83 -15.40 -11.47
CA PHE A 271 -1.90 -16.51 -11.31
C PHE A 271 -2.31 -17.43 -10.17
N ASP A 272 -2.12 -18.73 -10.34
CA ASP A 272 -2.20 -19.67 -9.23
C ASP A 272 -0.86 -19.74 -8.45
N ALA A 273 -0.84 -20.46 -7.32
CA ALA A 273 0.34 -20.59 -6.48
C ALA A 273 1.55 -21.28 -7.16
N ARG A 274 1.37 -21.86 -8.34
CA ARG A 274 2.41 -22.49 -9.16
C ARG A 274 2.91 -21.53 -10.26
N ASN A 275 2.54 -20.25 -10.21
CA ASN A 275 2.82 -19.23 -11.22
C ASN A 275 2.22 -19.54 -12.60
N GLN A 276 1.08 -20.24 -12.60
CA GLN A 276 0.32 -20.52 -13.82
C GLN A 276 -0.80 -19.50 -14.01
N VAL A 277 -0.98 -19.05 -15.26
CA VAL A 277 -2.03 -18.09 -15.61
C VAL A 277 -3.40 -18.71 -15.39
N LEU A 278 -4.27 -18.02 -14.65
CA LEU A 278 -5.65 -18.41 -14.40
C LEU A 278 -6.54 -17.99 -15.58
N LEU A 279 -6.60 -18.82 -16.61
CA LEU A 279 -7.56 -18.65 -17.70
C LEU A 279 -8.77 -19.54 -17.45
N ARG A 280 -9.95 -18.95 -17.33
CA ARG A 280 -11.20 -19.65 -17.02
C ARG A 280 -12.33 -19.17 -17.95
N PRO A 281 -13.37 -20.01 -18.18
CA PRO A 281 -14.42 -19.68 -19.13
C PRO A 281 -15.41 -18.61 -18.62
N SER A 282 -15.46 -18.35 -17.29
CA SER A 282 -16.36 -17.38 -16.70
C SER A 282 -15.77 -16.77 -15.42
N LEU A 283 -16.34 -15.64 -14.97
CA LEU A 283 -15.94 -14.99 -13.72
C LEU A 283 -16.15 -15.90 -12.50
N SER A 284 -17.25 -16.66 -12.46
CA SER A 284 -17.50 -17.59 -11.36
C SER A 284 -16.44 -18.68 -11.27
N GLU A 285 -16.00 -19.23 -12.40
CA GLU A 285 -14.93 -20.24 -12.44
C GLU A 285 -13.57 -19.60 -12.11
N ARG A 286 -13.33 -18.35 -12.48
CA ARG A 286 -12.12 -17.63 -12.06
C ARG A 286 -12.10 -17.44 -10.53
N ILE A 287 -13.20 -16.98 -9.92
CA ILE A 287 -13.29 -16.78 -8.47
C ILE A 287 -13.06 -18.09 -7.71
N LYS A 288 -13.62 -19.22 -8.21
CA LYS A 288 -13.35 -20.55 -7.65
C LYS A 288 -11.86 -20.92 -7.76
N ALA A 289 -11.24 -20.68 -8.90
CA ALA A 289 -9.82 -20.95 -9.11
C ALA A 289 -8.93 -20.06 -8.21
N GLU A 290 -9.29 -18.79 -8.03
CA GLU A 290 -8.63 -17.90 -7.06
C GLU A 290 -8.75 -18.45 -5.62
N GLN A 291 -9.93 -18.94 -5.24
CA GLN A 291 -10.12 -19.56 -3.93
C GLN A 291 -9.28 -20.82 -3.76
N TYR A 292 -9.14 -21.68 -4.79
CA TYR A 292 -8.22 -22.81 -4.75
C TYR A 292 -6.76 -22.35 -4.64
N SER A 293 -6.37 -21.30 -5.35
CA SER A 293 -5.03 -20.72 -5.23
C SER A 293 -4.77 -20.18 -3.82
N ASP A 294 -5.77 -19.64 -3.14
CA ASP A 294 -5.66 -19.21 -1.73
C ASP A 294 -5.33 -20.37 -0.80
N PHE A 295 -5.92 -21.57 -1.04
CA PHE A 295 -5.55 -22.77 -0.29
C PHE A 295 -4.11 -23.22 -0.56
N LEU A 296 -3.67 -23.18 -1.81
CA LEU A 296 -2.32 -23.60 -2.19
C LEU A 296 -1.25 -22.64 -1.66
N SER A 297 -1.54 -21.33 -1.60
CA SER A 297 -0.62 -20.30 -1.15
C SER A 297 -0.75 -19.93 0.32
N MET A 298 -1.68 -20.57 1.05
CA MET A 298 -2.02 -20.20 2.43
C MET A 298 -2.24 -18.69 2.58
N ARG A 299 -3.02 -18.11 1.65
CA ARG A 299 -3.27 -16.67 1.61
C ARG A 299 -3.96 -16.17 2.87
N CYS A 300 -3.36 -15.15 3.52
CA CYS A 300 -3.88 -14.56 4.76
C CYS A 300 -4.50 -13.17 4.59
N PHE A 301 -4.41 -12.57 3.40
CA PHE A 301 -4.90 -11.22 3.16
C PHE A 301 -5.33 -11.03 1.71
N ARG A 302 -6.44 -10.31 1.49
CA ARG A 302 -6.97 -9.93 0.20
C ARG A 302 -7.22 -8.43 0.12
N ALA A 303 -7.01 -7.88 -1.06
CA ALA A 303 -7.18 -6.48 -1.42
C ALA A 303 -8.19 -6.36 -2.57
N ALA A 304 -9.45 -6.67 -2.27
CA ALA A 304 -10.51 -6.79 -3.28
C ALA A 304 -10.88 -5.44 -3.90
N ILE A 305 -11.04 -5.41 -5.22
CA ILE A 305 -11.64 -4.31 -5.96
C ILE A 305 -13.04 -4.71 -6.35
N LEU A 306 -14.00 -3.89 -5.93
CA LEU A 306 -15.43 -4.04 -6.19
C LEU A 306 -15.93 -2.91 -7.10
N SER A 307 -17.01 -3.15 -7.80
CA SER A 307 -17.81 -2.13 -8.48
C SER A 307 -19.25 -2.60 -8.60
N HIS A 308 -20.12 -1.79 -9.22
CA HIS A 308 -21.47 -2.21 -9.53
C HIS A 308 -21.49 -3.44 -10.46
N SER A 309 -22.43 -4.35 -10.24
CA SER A 309 -22.57 -5.60 -11.03
C SER A 309 -22.66 -5.35 -12.53
N LYS A 310 -23.21 -4.21 -12.94
CA LYS A 310 -23.28 -3.79 -14.35
C LYS A 310 -21.90 -3.60 -14.98
N LEU A 311 -20.94 -3.01 -14.24
CA LEU A 311 -19.58 -2.81 -14.74
C LEU A 311 -18.87 -4.15 -14.95
N ALA A 312 -18.98 -5.08 -13.99
CA ALA A 312 -18.38 -6.40 -14.09
C ALA A 312 -18.88 -7.17 -15.33
N LYS A 313 -20.19 -7.13 -15.59
CA LYS A 313 -20.79 -7.77 -16.78
C LYS A 313 -20.31 -7.13 -18.09
N ALA A 314 -20.18 -5.80 -18.12
CA ALA A 314 -19.73 -5.08 -19.31
C ALA A 314 -18.26 -5.37 -19.69
N HIS A 315 -17.44 -5.80 -18.73
CA HIS A 315 -15.99 -6.02 -18.92
C HIS A 315 -15.57 -7.46 -18.57
N GLU A 316 -16.50 -8.43 -18.68
CA GLU A 316 -16.24 -9.81 -18.28
C GLU A 316 -15.03 -10.40 -19.00
N SER A 317 -14.86 -10.16 -20.29
CA SER A 317 -13.77 -10.69 -21.10
C SER A 317 -12.40 -10.15 -20.62
N ALA A 318 -12.28 -8.85 -20.38
CA ALA A 318 -11.08 -8.26 -19.82
C ALA A 318 -10.79 -8.81 -18.40
N LEU A 319 -11.82 -8.97 -17.58
CA LEU A 319 -11.72 -9.55 -16.24
C LEU A 319 -11.32 -11.04 -16.25
N LEU A 320 -11.46 -11.73 -17.36
CA LEU A 320 -10.93 -13.08 -17.57
C LEU A 320 -9.44 -13.08 -17.97
N GLY A 321 -8.82 -11.90 -18.11
CA GLY A 321 -7.39 -11.75 -18.42
C GLY A 321 -7.05 -12.02 -19.89
N ARG A 322 -8.02 -11.91 -20.80
CA ARG A 322 -7.78 -12.06 -22.23
C ARG A 322 -7.00 -10.86 -22.75
N LEU A 323 -5.84 -11.13 -23.34
CA LEU A 323 -4.88 -10.10 -23.75
C LEU A 323 -5.48 -9.10 -24.75
N GLU A 324 -6.31 -9.58 -25.65
CA GLU A 324 -6.98 -8.79 -26.70
C GLU A 324 -7.98 -7.76 -26.15
N ASP A 325 -8.47 -7.97 -24.94
CA ASP A 325 -9.47 -7.13 -24.29
C ASP A 325 -8.87 -6.19 -23.23
N LEU A 326 -7.54 -6.21 -23.04
CA LEU A 326 -6.83 -5.34 -22.14
C LEU A 326 -6.26 -4.10 -22.88
N GLU A 327 -6.45 -2.94 -22.29
CA GLU A 327 -6.07 -1.65 -22.86
C GLU A 327 -4.59 -1.32 -22.56
N LEU A 328 -3.65 -2.17 -23.03
CA LEU A 328 -2.22 -2.03 -22.76
C LEU A 328 -1.61 -0.69 -23.23
N LYS A 329 -2.22 -0.04 -24.22
CA LYS A 329 -1.81 1.29 -24.71
C LYS A 329 -2.31 2.44 -23.83
N SER A 330 -3.26 2.17 -22.94
CA SER A 330 -3.86 3.16 -22.04
C SER A 330 -3.11 3.30 -20.73
N VAL A 331 -2.00 2.56 -20.56
CA VAL A 331 -1.15 2.60 -19.35
C VAL A 331 0.32 2.75 -19.73
N TYR A 332 1.07 3.27 -18.77
CA TYR A 332 2.52 3.44 -18.82
C TYR A 332 3.16 2.52 -17.80
N TYR A 333 4.41 2.14 -18.03
CA TYR A 333 5.10 1.05 -17.35
C TYR A 333 6.39 1.54 -16.72
N ARG A 334 6.69 1.06 -15.51
CA ARG A 334 7.93 1.35 -14.77
C ARG A 334 8.48 0.06 -14.15
N GLY A 335 9.77 -0.19 -14.30
CA GLY A 335 10.46 -1.29 -13.65
C GLY A 335 11.96 -1.03 -13.61
N ASP A 336 12.63 -1.60 -12.59
CA ASP A 336 14.08 -1.56 -12.42
C ASP A 336 14.58 -2.97 -12.11
N PHE A 337 15.50 -3.50 -12.93
CA PHE A 337 15.86 -4.90 -12.93
C PHE A 337 17.38 -5.11 -12.97
N ASP A 338 17.85 -6.06 -12.20
CA ASP A 338 19.18 -6.60 -12.33
C ASP A 338 19.24 -7.61 -13.49
N ILE A 339 19.65 -7.12 -14.66
CA ILE A 339 19.73 -7.92 -15.90
C ILE A 339 20.86 -8.96 -15.93
N ALA A 340 21.76 -8.94 -14.93
CA ALA A 340 22.80 -9.96 -14.78
C ALA A 340 22.23 -11.27 -14.22
N ARG A 341 21.07 -11.23 -13.59
CA ARG A 341 20.38 -12.42 -13.09
C ARG A 341 19.79 -13.26 -14.23
N HIS A 342 19.50 -14.52 -13.92
CA HIS A 342 18.83 -15.43 -14.85
C HIS A 342 17.32 -15.24 -14.91
N GLU A 343 16.74 -14.61 -13.87
CA GLU A 343 15.30 -14.37 -13.77
C GLU A 343 15.01 -13.04 -13.06
N ILE A 344 13.87 -12.46 -13.40
CA ILE A 344 13.22 -11.39 -12.63
C ILE A 344 12.35 -12.06 -11.58
N THR A 345 12.69 -11.87 -10.30
CA THR A 345 11.90 -12.37 -9.19
C THR A 345 11.10 -11.24 -8.57
N ALA A 346 9.80 -11.43 -8.39
CA ALA A 346 8.92 -10.54 -7.66
C ALA A 346 8.25 -11.31 -6.51
N LYS A 347 7.59 -10.58 -5.62
CA LYS A 347 6.88 -11.18 -4.45
C LYS A 347 5.93 -12.32 -4.84
N ASN A 348 5.35 -12.25 -6.03
CA ASN A 348 4.26 -13.12 -6.48
C ASN A 348 4.64 -14.01 -7.67
N GLY A 349 5.92 -14.15 -7.98
CA GLY A 349 6.36 -15.00 -9.08
C GLY A 349 7.70 -14.60 -9.67
N SER A 350 8.16 -15.36 -10.66
CA SER A 350 9.37 -15.04 -11.40
C SER A 350 9.19 -15.24 -12.92
N VAL A 351 9.99 -14.53 -13.69
CA VAL A 351 10.07 -14.63 -15.15
C VAL A 351 11.51 -14.89 -15.55
N VAL A 352 11.73 -15.97 -16.30
CA VAL A 352 13.08 -16.30 -16.82
C VAL A 352 13.52 -15.25 -17.82
N LEU A 353 14.71 -14.69 -17.63
CA LEU A 353 15.31 -13.70 -18.50
C LEU A 353 15.95 -14.34 -19.75
N ASN A 354 15.10 -14.75 -20.69
CA ASN A 354 15.54 -15.05 -22.05
C ASN A 354 15.95 -13.75 -22.79
N THR A 355 16.41 -13.84 -24.02
CA THR A 355 16.90 -12.71 -24.82
C THR A 355 15.87 -11.57 -24.91
N SER A 356 14.61 -11.89 -25.20
CA SER A 356 13.53 -10.90 -25.33
C SER A 356 13.19 -10.24 -23.98
N ALA A 357 13.16 -11.04 -22.90
CA ALA A 357 12.89 -10.54 -21.55
C ALA A 357 14.03 -9.63 -21.05
N LYS A 358 15.29 -9.95 -21.37
CA LYS A 358 16.45 -9.09 -21.06
C LYS A 358 16.38 -7.76 -21.81
N ALA A 359 16.03 -7.79 -23.10
CA ALA A 359 15.89 -6.58 -23.89
C ALA A 359 14.79 -5.67 -23.33
N LEU A 360 13.62 -6.22 -22.98
CA LEU A 360 12.54 -5.46 -22.36
C LEU A 360 12.90 -4.91 -20.97
N ALA A 361 13.57 -5.72 -20.14
CA ALA A 361 14.06 -5.28 -18.84
C ALA A 361 15.06 -4.11 -18.97
N GLN A 362 15.98 -4.20 -19.94
CA GLN A 362 16.93 -3.10 -20.24
C GLN A 362 16.20 -1.85 -20.71
N ALA A 363 15.18 -1.98 -21.56
CA ALA A 363 14.38 -0.84 -21.99
C ALA A 363 13.66 -0.17 -20.80
N LEU A 364 13.06 -0.94 -19.91
CA LEU A 364 12.44 -0.42 -18.69
C LEU A 364 13.45 0.30 -17.79
N ASN A 365 14.63 -0.27 -17.59
CA ASN A 365 15.72 0.36 -16.81
C ASN A 365 16.15 1.70 -17.39
N ASN A 366 16.19 1.83 -18.73
CA ASN A 366 16.58 3.09 -19.38
C ASN A 366 15.59 4.24 -19.12
N PHE A 367 14.32 3.93 -18.90
CA PHE A 367 13.30 4.93 -18.55
C PHE A 367 13.18 5.17 -17.04
N TYR A 368 13.65 4.22 -16.21
CA TYR A 368 13.51 4.31 -14.74
C TYR A 368 14.21 5.58 -14.18
N PRO A 369 13.61 6.31 -13.25
CA PRO A 369 12.36 6.02 -12.51
C PRO A 369 11.06 6.51 -13.17
N SER A 370 11.12 7.06 -14.38
CA SER A 370 9.95 7.52 -15.12
C SER A 370 9.18 6.35 -15.76
N PHE A 371 7.97 6.62 -16.20
CA PHE A 371 7.11 5.64 -16.85
C PHE A 371 7.18 5.76 -18.37
N ALA A 372 7.24 4.64 -19.06
CA ALA A 372 7.24 4.57 -20.53
C ALA A 372 5.96 3.92 -21.06
N SER A 373 5.50 4.37 -22.24
CA SER A 373 4.45 3.69 -22.99
C SER A 373 4.96 2.39 -23.61
N ILE A 374 4.02 1.49 -23.97
CA ILE A 374 4.40 0.25 -24.66
C ILE A 374 5.07 0.53 -26.01
N SER A 375 4.73 1.62 -26.70
CA SER A 375 5.37 2.03 -27.95
C SER A 375 6.82 2.44 -27.72
N GLU A 376 7.09 3.31 -26.72
CA GLU A 376 8.46 3.73 -26.39
C GLU A 376 9.34 2.53 -25.99
N LEU A 377 8.78 1.54 -25.26
CA LEU A 377 9.51 0.31 -24.90
C LEU A 377 9.82 -0.55 -26.14
N ALA A 378 8.87 -0.69 -27.07
CA ALA A 378 9.04 -1.45 -28.30
C ALA A 378 10.07 -0.79 -29.23
N ASP A 379 10.00 0.53 -29.38
CA ASP A 379 10.95 1.33 -30.17
C ASP A 379 12.38 1.21 -29.61
N ALA A 380 12.54 1.25 -28.28
CA ALA A 380 13.84 1.13 -27.61
C ALA A 380 14.56 -0.21 -27.89
N ILE A 381 13.82 -1.26 -28.23
CA ILE A 381 14.38 -2.58 -28.56
C ILE A 381 14.17 -2.98 -30.03
N ASN A 382 13.75 -2.02 -30.84
CA ASN A 382 13.51 -2.18 -32.28
C ASN A 382 12.60 -3.37 -32.63
N THR A 383 11.41 -3.41 -31.99
CA THR A 383 10.41 -4.48 -32.20
C THR A 383 9.00 -3.92 -32.30
N GLU A 384 8.07 -4.74 -32.78
CA GLU A 384 6.65 -4.38 -32.74
C GLU A 384 6.10 -4.48 -31.31
N HIS A 385 5.25 -3.55 -30.89
CA HIS A 385 4.65 -3.57 -29.54
C HIS A 385 3.87 -4.86 -29.26
N LYS A 386 3.25 -5.50 -30.27
CA LYS A 386 2.56 -6.79 -30.11
C LYS A 386 3.48 -7.90 -29.58
N SER A 387 4.76 -7.86 -29.96
CA SER A 387 5.74 -8.89 -29.57
C SER A 387 6.10 -8.86 -28.08
N ILE A 388 5.89 -7.73 -27.41
CA ILE A 388 6.21 -7.56 -25.98
C ILE A 388 4.98 -7.59 -25.07
N CYS A 389 3.75 -7.53 -25.64
CA CYS A 389 2.50 -7.44 -24.86
C CYS A 389 2.36 -8.53 -23.81
N ALA A 390 2.52 -9.79 -24.21
CA ALA A 390 2.32 -10.92 -23.30
C ALA A 390 3.36 -10.95 -22.16
N LEU A 391 4.60 -10.67 -22.48
CA LEU A 391 5.68 -10.60 -21.48
C LEU A 391 5.50 -9.42 -20.53
N LEU A 392 5.18 -8.25 -21.07
CA LEU A 392 4.95 -7.04 -20.27
C LEU A 392 3.77 -7.25 -19.31
N LEU A 393 2.67 -7.85 -19.79
CA LEU A 393 1.52 -8.19 -18.96
C LEU A 393 1.88 -9.19 -17.87
N GLN A 394 2.69 -10.21 -18.18
CA GLN A 394 3.17 -11.17 -17.19
C GLN A 394 3.97 -10.46 -16.08
N LEU A 395 4.88 -9.56 -16.43
CA LEU A 395 5.66 -8.75 -15.47
C LEU A 395 4.76 -7.85 -14.61
N VAL A 396 3.71 -7.26 -15.19
CA VAL A 396 2.69 -6.49 -14.46
C VAL A 396 1.92 -7.37 -13.49
N PHE A 397 1.48 -8.55 -13.93
CA PHE A 397 0.68 -9.44 -13.09
C PHE A 397 1.46 -10.00 -11.90
N ILE A 398 2.74 -10.36 -12.05
CA ILE A 398 3.57 -10.78 -10.91
C ILE A 398 3.97 -9.60 -10.01
N GLY A 399 3.70 -8.36 -10.41
CA GLY A 399 4.03 -7.15 -9.66
C GLY A 399 5.49 -6.70 -9.79
N ALA A 400 6.21 -7.18 -10.80
CA ALA A 400 7.58 -6.75 -11.12
C ALA A 400 7.60 -5.42 -11.87
N VAL A 401 6.54 -5.12 -12.64
CA VAL A 401 6.34 -3.85 -13.35
C VAL A 401 5.17 -3.11 -12.76
N GLU A 402 5.35 -1.85 -12.47
CA GLU A 402 4.31 -0.92 -12.04
C GLU A 402 3.62 -0.30 -13.25
N ILE A 403 2.34 0.00 -13.09
CA ILE A 403 1.53 0.68 -14.11
C ILE A 403 0.99 2.02 -13.61
N SER A 404 0.83 2.96 -14.54
CA SER A 404 0.18 4.25 -14.32
C SER A 404 -0.76 4.57 -15.49
N ALA A 405 -1.90 5.17 -15.22
CA ALA A 405 -2.80 5.69 -16.26
C ALA A 405 -2.26 6.94 -16.96
N LYS A 406 -1.22 7.57 -16.41
CA LYS A 406 -0.59 8.78 -16.94
C LYS A 406 0.90 8.54 -17.17
N LYS A 407 1.44 9.23 -18.17
CA LYS A 407 2.90 9.32 -18.30
C LYS A 407 3.45 10.15 -17.15
N LEU A 408 4.18 9.49 -16.26
CA LEU A 408 4.81 10.14 -15.11
C LEU A 408 6.30 10.29 -15.39
N GLU A 409 6.79 11.52 -15.27
CA GLU A 409 8.20 11.84 -15.35
C GLU A 409 8.73 12.14 -13.94
N PHE A 410 9.78 11.47 -13.55
CA PHE A 410 10.48 11.66 -12.27
C PHE A 410 11.89 12.21 -12.55
N PRO A 411 12.00 13.53 -12.77
CA PRO A 411 13.27 14.13 -13.17
C PRO A 411 14.30 14.05 -12.04
N ALA A 412 15.57 13.90 -12.40
CA ALA A 412 16.67 14.04 -11.46
C ALA A 412 16.77 15.49 -10.96
N TYR A 413 17.31 15.67 -9.75
CA TYR A 413 17.59 17.02 -9.28
C TYR A 413 18.76 17.63 -10.05
N GLU A 414 18.54 18.82 -10.61
CA GLU A 414 19.53 19.59 -11.32
C GLU A 414 19.31 21.10 -11.07
N LYS A 415 20.36 21.80 -10.62
CA LYS A 415 20.33 23.25 -10.38
C LYS A 415 19.81 24.01 -11.59
N GLY A 416 18.83 24.88 -11.39
CA GLY A 416 18.21 25.70 -12.43
C GLY A 416 17.20 24.97 -13.32
N LYS A 417 17.05 23.65 -13.18
CA LYS A 417 16.13 22.86 -14.03
C LYS A 417 15.03 22.15 -13.24
N THR A 418 15.32 21.74 -12.02
CA THR A 418 14.34 21.00 -11.18
C THR A 418 14.36 21.50 -9.75
N ARG A 419 13.25 21.33 -9.06
CA ARG A 419 13.09 21.67 -7.64
C ARG A 419 12.16 20.68 -6.93
N LEU A 420 12.16 20.72 -5.61
CA LEU A 420 11.13 20.09 -4.80
C LEU A 420 9.74 20.65 -5.17
N LYS A 421 8.75 19.77 -5.39
CA LYS A 421 7.36 20.17 -5.62
C LYS A 421 6.83 21.02 -4.47
N GLU A 422 6.27 22.17 -4.80
CA GLU A 422 5.73 23.08 -3.79
C GLU A 422 4.60 22.44 -2.98
N SER A 423 3.76 21.60 -3.62
CA SER A 423 2.68 20.86 -2.95
C SER A 423 3.16 19.89 -1.85
N LEU A 424 4.44 19.47 -1.89
CA LEU A 424 5.01 18.53 -0.93
C LEU A 424 5.85 19.20 0.16
N ARG A 425 6.08 20.52 0.07
CA ARG A 425 6.92 21.26 1.04
C ARG A 425 6.37 21.14 2.45
N GLY A 426 5.10 21.50 2.69
CA GLY A 426 4.48 21.38 4.01
C GLY A 426 4.43 19.95 4.54
N TYR A 427 4.38 18.95 3.64
CA TYR A 427 4.44 17.54 4.01
C TYR A 427 5.82 17.18 4.59
N LEU A 428 6.91 17.59 3.94
CA LEU A 428 8.26 17.39 4.44
C LEU A 428 8.55 18.22 5.71
N GLU A 429 8.04 19.47 5.79
CA GLU A 429 8.15 20.30 6.99
C GLU A 429 7.53 19.62 8.22
N TYR A 430 6.39 18.95 8.04
CA TYR A 430 5.78 18.17 9.12
C TYR A 430 6.73 17.08 9.65
N PHE A 431 7.42 16.34 8.77
CA PHE A 431 8.38 15.30 9.18
C PHE A 431 9.69 15.88 9.72
N ALA A 432 10.17 16.98 9.17
CA ALA A 432 11.38 17.66 9.66
C ALA A 432 11.21 18.24 11.09
N THR A 433 9.96 18.58 11.47
CA THR A 433 9.68 19.26 12.76
C THR A 433 8.97 18.38 13.79
N THR A 434 8.54 17.17 13.41
CA THR A 434 7.78 16.28 14.30
C THR A 434 8.62 15.07 14.70
N SER A 435 9.01 14.99 15.97
CA SER A 435 9.84 13.89 16.50
C SER A 435 9.16 12.51 16.49
N LYS A 436 7.83 12.47 16.58
CA LYS A 436 7.02 11.23 16.56
C LYS A 436 5.80 11.42 15.66
N PRO A 437 5.98 11.36 14.33
CA PRO A 437 4.87 11.54 13.39
C PRO A 437 3.84 10.42 13.55
N LYS A 438 2.57 10.79 13.43
CA LYS A 438 1.43 9.85 13.51
C LYS A 438 1.01 9.31 12.15
N ILE A 439 1.65 9.78 11.10
CA ILE A 439 1.46 9.33 9.73
C ILE A 439 2.80 8.91 9.13
N SER A 440 2.79 8.00 8.17
CA SER A 440 3.98 7.68 7.37
C SER A 440 4.18 8.71 6.26
N LEU A 441 5.44 9.00 5.93
CA LEU A 441 5.79 9.70 4.70
C LEU A 441 5.60 8.73 3.52
N ALA A 442 4.96 9.20 2.45
CA ALA A 442 4.76 8.40 1.25
C ALA A 442 5.16 9.16 -0.02
N GLY A 443 5.72 8.44 -0.98
CA GLY A 443 6.00 8.92 -2.31
C GLY A 443 4.76 8.98 -3.19
N TYR A 444 4.96 9.39 -4.45
CA TYR A 444 3.88 9.61 -5.42
C TYR A 444 2.99 8.37 -5.63
N MET A 445 3.57 7.17 -5.69
CA MET A 445 2.85 5.92 -5.91
C MET A 445 2.32 5.26 -4.61
N GLY A 446 2.46 5.92 -3.46
CA GLY A 446 2.04 5.41 -2.16
C GLY A 446 3.04 4.45 -1.50
N GLU A 447 4.28 4.40 -1.97
CA GLU A 447 5.37 3.72 -1.28
C GLU A 447 5.78 4.49 -0.01
N ILE A 448 6.04 3.74 1.06
CA ILE A 448 6.49 4.35 2.32
C ILE A 448 7.96 4.72 2.20
N LEU A 449 8.28 5.93 2.60
CA LEU A 449 9.63 6.46 2.74
C LEU A 449 9.98 6.57 4.23
N SER A 450 11.13 6.06 4.58
CA SER A 450 11.72 6.27 5.90
C SER A 450 12.77 7.37 5.77
N LEU A 451 12.42 8.57 6.24
CA LEU A 451 13.35 9.69 6.36
C LEU A 451 13.42 10.11 7.83
N GLU A 452 14.63 10.27 8.30
CA GLU A 452 14.86 10.91 9.59
C GLU A 452 14.50 12.42 9.52
N PRO A 453 14.20 13.09 10.63
CA PRO A 453 13.87 14.52 10.62
C PRO A 453 14.93 15.41 9.94
N TYR A 454 16.21 15.09 10.09
CA TYR A 454 17.30 15.81 9.44
C TYR A 454 17.36 15.53 7.92
N GLU A 455 16.96 14.35 7.45
CA GLU A 455 16.85 14.03 6.03
C GLU A 455 15.66 14.73 5.38
N ALA A 456 14.54 14.82 6.10
CA ALA A 456 13.40 15.63 5.67
C ALA A 456 13.78 17.12 5.60
N HIS A 457 14.63 17.61 6.51
CA HIS A 457 15.20 18.95 6.42
C HIS A 457 16.08 19.11 5.17
N LEU A 458 16.99 18.17 4.90
CA LEU A 458 17.78 18.17 3.66
C LEU A 458 16.87 18.21 2.42
N ALA A 459 15.78 17.41 2.42
CA ALA A 459 14.81 17.38 1.31
C ALA A 459 14.20 18.77 1.03
N LEU A 460 13.98 19.60 2.05
CA LEU A 460 13.47 20.98 1.92
C LEU A 460 14.48 21.95 1.26
N LEU A 461 15.77 21.62 1.27
CA LEU A 461 16.81 22.45 0.67
C LEU A 461 16.86 22.33 -0.86
N PHE A 462 16.23 21.32 -1.47
CA PHE A 462 16.21 21.11 -2.93
C PHE A 462 15.32 22.12 -3.66
N ASP A 463 15.68 23.40 -3.61
CA ASP A 463 14.89 24.53 -4.12
C ASP A 463 15.18 24.89 -5.60
N GLY A 464 16.09 24.17 -6.24
CA GLY A 464 16.54 24.43 -7.61
C GLY A 464 17.63 25.51 -7.74
N LYS A 465 18.01 26.18 -6.67
CA LYS A 465 19.02 27.26 -6.71
C LYS A 465 20.43 26.78 -6.40
N ARG A 466 20.56 25.65 -5.73
CA ARG A 466 21.80 25.07 -5.23
C ARG A 466 22.16 23.81 -6.01
N ASP A 467 23.43 23.57 -6.24
CA ASP A 467 23.89 22.27 -6.73
C ASP A 467 24.04 21.27 -5.56
N ILE A 468 24.37 20.01 -5.89
CA ILE A 468 24.51 18.95 -4.87
C ILE A 468 25.62 19.23 -3.86
N LYS A 469 26.70 19.93 -4.27
CA LYS A 469 27.79 20.28 -3.35
C LYS A 469 27.35 21.38 -2.38
N GLU A 470 26.72 22.43 -2.90
CA GLU A 470 26.15 23.52 -2.09
C GLU A 470 25.11 22.98 -1.09
N LEU A 471 24.26 22.01 -1.52
CA LEU A 471 23.30 21.33 -0.64
C LEU A 471 24.01 20.49 0.44
N CYS A 472 25.10 19.83 0.11
CA CYS A 472 25.89 19.06 1.06
C CYS A 472 26.52 19.99 2.12
N ASP A 473 27.08 21.13 1.71
CA ASP A 473 27.70 22.11 2.61
C ASP A 473 26.66 22.71 3.57
N ASP A 474 25.48 23.08 3.07
CA ASP A 474 24.37 23.56 3.89
C ASP A 474 23.88 22.49 4.86
N PHE A 475 23.82 21.24 4.42
CA PHE A 475 23.38 20.13 5.26
C PHE A 475 24.40 19.82 6.37
N ILE A 476 25.69 19.81 6.07
CA ILE A 476 26.76 19.67 7.08
C ILE A 476 26.62 20.78 8.13
N SER A 477 26.46 22.03 7.68
CA SER A 477 26.29 23.18 8.56
C SER A 477 25.05 23.04 9.46
N TYR A 478 23.95 22.51 8.92
CA TYR A 478 22.75 22.24 9.70
C TYR A 478 22.97 21.15 10.76
N LEU A 479 23.65 20.03 10.39
CA LEU A 479 23.95 18.94 11.32
C LEU A 479 24.86 19.42 12.46
N GLU A 480 25.88 20.24 12.16
CA GLU A 480 26.77 20.82 13.14
C GLU A 480 26.05 21.73 14.12
N LYS A 481 25.24 22.67 13.59
CA LYS A 481 24.44 23.60 14.39
C LYS A 481 23.50 22.92 15.36
N ASN A 482 22.91 21.76 14.95
CA ASN A 482 21.96 20.99 15.76
C ASN A 482 22.62 19.87 16.55
N ASN A 483 23.94 19.74 16.51
CA ASN A 483 24.72 18.70 17.16
C ASN A 483 24.24 17.26 16.80
N ILE A 484 23.86 17.06 15.52
CA ILE A 484 23.42 15.77 14.97
C ILE A 484 24.65 15.08 14.38
N ASP A 485 24.84 13.81 14.72
CA ASP A 485 25.90 12.99 14.15
C ASP A 485 25.31 11.81 13.38
N LEU A 486 25.91 11.50 12.23
CA LEU A 486 25.49 10.38 11.40
C LEU A 486 26.24 9.12 11.78
N LYS A 487 25.54 8.00 11.71
CA LYS A 487 26.05 6.65 12.00
C LYS A 487 25.90 5.77 10.77
N ASP A 488 26.92 5.03 10.43
CA ASP A 488 26.79 3.86 9.54
C ASP A 488 26.80 2.61 10.41
N GLU A 489 25.62 2.16 10.79
CA GLU A 489 25.48 1.01 11.71
C GLU A 489 25.99 -0.30 11.09
N GLN A 490 25.96 -0.43 9.75
CA GLN A 490 26.47 -1.61 9.05
C GLN A 490 27.99 -1.68 9.08
N LYS A 491 28.66 -0.52 9.12
CA LYS A 491 30.12 -0.42 9.20
C LYS A 491 30.64 -0.10 10.57
N GLY A 492 29.75 0.13 11.55
CA GLY A 492 30.13 0.51 12.93
C GLY A 492 30.86 1.87 13.00
N LEU A 493 30.64 2.76 12.02
CA LEU A 493 31.29 4.07 11.94
C LEU A 493 30.41 5.14 12.57
N PHE A 494 31.04 6.09 13.28
CA PHE A 494 30.42 7.25 13.91
C PHE A 494 31.17 8.53 13.51
N GLY A 495 30.52 9.69 13.67
CA GLY A 495 31.16 10.97 13.39
C GLY A 495 31.29 11.29 11.91
N LEU A 496 30.47 10.67 11.05
CA LEU A 496 30.59 10.72 9.58
C LEU A 496 30.29 12.10 8.97
N ARG A 497 29.69 13.03 9.73
CA ARG A 497 29.47 14.40 9.26
C ARG A 497 30.78 15.16 8.89
N LYS A 498 31.92 14.68 9.38
CA LYS A 498 33.26 15.25 9.10
C LYS A 498 33.90 14.65 7.85
N ASP A 499 33.37 13.57 7.31
CA ASP A 499 33.82 12.95 6.06
C ASP A 499 33.00 13.54 4.90
N TYR A 500 33.61 14.46 4.17
CA TYR A 500 32.94 15.18 3.08
C TYR A 500 32.50 14.27 1.95
N ASP A 501 33.32 13.31 1.57
CA ASP A 501 32.99 12.37 0.48
C ASP A 501 31.82 11.47 0.88
N PHE A 502 31.76 11.01 2.13
CA PHE A 502 30.59 10.32 2.67
C PHE A 502 29.35 11.22 2.60
N MET A 503 29.44 12.45 3.09
CA MET A 503 28.31 13.40 3.14
C MET A 503 27.80 13.74 1.73
N LEU A 504 28.70 13.93 0.78
CA LEU A 504 28.34 14.18 -0.62
C LEU A 504 27.60 13.00 -1.24
N ASN A 505 28.06 11.77 -0.99
CA ASN A 505 27.40 10.55 -1.46
C ASN A 505 26.05 10.35 -0.77
N TYR A 506 25.95 10.63 0.52
CA TYR A 506 24.72 10.59 1.28
C TYR A 506 23.67 11.58 0.73
N THR A 507 24.07 12.84 0.47
CA THR A 507 23.20 13.85 -0.15
C THR A 507 22.70 13.41 -1.53
N LYS A 508 23.56 12.80 -2.37
CA LYS A 508 23.17 12.21 -3.66
C LYS A 508 22.17 11.07 -3.50
N GLN A 509 22.35 10.24 -2.47
CA GLN A 509 21.44 9.12 -2.21
C GLN A 509 20.04 9.62 -1.79
N ILE A 510 19.97 10.63 -0.94
CA ILE A 510 18.69 11.28 -0.59
C ILE A 510 18.04 11.90 -1.83
N ALA A 511 18.80 12.63 -2.67
CA ALA A 511 18.30 13.15 -3.94
C ALA A 511 17.73 12.06 -4.85
N LYS A 512 18.39 10.91 -4.96
CA LYS A 512 17.92 9.76 -5.75
C LYS A 512 16.65 9.14 -5.13
N THR A 513 16.58 9.01 -3.82
CA THR A 513 15.37 8.53 -3.11
C THR A 513 14.18 9.43 -3.40
N LEU A 514 14.36 10.75 -3.29
CA LEU A 514 13.31 11.74 -3.60
C LEU A 514 12.90 11.72 -5.08
N GLN A 515 13.86 11.57 -6.00
CA GLN A 515 13.60 11.40 -7.43
C GLN A 515 12.72 10.17 -7.68
N ASN A 516 13.14 8.99 -7.20
CA ASN A 516 12.43 7.73 -7.41
C ASN A 516 11.00 7.74 -6.86
N SER A 517 10.76 8.57 -5.86
CA SER A 517 9.47 8.75 -5.20
C SER A 517 8.67 9.95 -5.71
N GLY A 518 9.14 10.61 -6.77
CA GLY A 518 8.40 11.66 -7.48
C GLY A 518 8.27 12.99 -6.75
N PHE A 519 9.28 13.37 -5.95
CA PHE A 519 9.27 14.62 -5.19
C PHE A 519 9.71 15.84 -5.99
N PHE A 520 10.37 15.66 -7.14
CA PHE A 520 10.85 16.78 -7.95
C PHE A 520 9.92 17.11 -9.11
N GLU A 521 9.93 18.38 -9.48
CA GLU A 521 9.27 18.93 -10.67
C GLU A 521 10.27 19.73 -11.50
N LYS A 522 10.02 19.88 -12.82
CA LYS A 522 10.78 20.78 -13.68
C LYS A 522 10.45 22.25 -13.33
N ILE A 523 11.45 23.12 -13.37
CA ILE A 523 11.26 24.57 -13.27
C ILE A 523 10.86 25.02 -14.66
N GLU A 524 9.70 25.72 -14.77
CA GLU A 524 9.24 26.31 -16.01
C GLU A 524 10.09 27.52 -16.43
#